data_e8904260eaed2a74f811e5eb21c8f96e
#
_entry.id   e8904260eaed2a74f811e5eb21c8f96e
#
_cell.length_a   1.000
_cell.length_b   1.000
_cell.length_c   1.000
_cell.angle_alpha   90.00
_cell.angle_beta   90.00
_cell.angle_gamma   90.00
#
_symmetry.space_group_name_H-M   'P 1'
#
loop_
_entity.id
_entity.type
_entity.pdbx_description
1 polymer ?
#
loop_
_entity_poly.entity_id
_entity_poly.type
_entity_poly.pdbx_seq_one_letter_code
_entity_poly.pdbx_strand_id
1 'polypeptide(L)'
;AASNGNANATERMRIDSSGKVGIGTTSPGDFDDGADQLVISKAGACGLTIDSTSGTNSSIHFADGSTGNESYRGFIVYENGNDALKFGTSAEEAVRIDSSGRLLVGASTSPTSDVDIKMVIKSTGGPSIQFQRDDATTTSDNLLGRIVGTATDGSATPAAQIALRADGTHTASSSPGRIVFDTTADGDTATTERMRIDSSGRLLVGTTSPGS
;
A
#
# COMPACT_ATOMS: atom_id res chain seq x y z
N ALA A 1 45.49 -2.06 -1.32
CA ALA A 1 45.30 -0.73 -1.91
C ALA A 1 46.63 -0.17 -2.34
N ALA A 2 46.91 -0.07 -3.64
CA ALA A 2 48.10 0.61 -4.14
C ALA A 2 47.91 2.11 -3.89
N SER A 3 48.60 2.67 -2.94
CA SER A 3 48.71 4.11 -2.77
C SER A 3 49.58 4.65 -3.89
N ASN A 4 48.95 5.06 -4.98
CA ASN A 4 49.63 5.83 -6.01
C ASN A 4 49.74 7.26 -5.47
N GLY A 5 50.85 7.67 -4.89
CA GLY A 5 51.28 8.93 -4.24
C GLY A 5 50.56 10.26 -4.54
N ASN A 6 49.27 10.24 -4.78
CA ASN A 6 48.44 11.42 -4.96
C ASN A 6 47.75 11.74 -3.61
N ALA A 7 48.26 12.68 -2.85
CA ALA A 7 47.77 13.10 -1.54
C ALA A 7 46.31 13.59 -1.51
N ASN A 8 45.60 13.56 -2.66
CA ASN A 8 44.20 14.01 -2.83
C ASN A 8 43.24 12.92 -3.30
N ALA A 9 43.65 11.63 -3.35
CA ALA A 9 42.74 10.55 -3.73
C ALA A 9 41.77 10.24 -2.58
N THR A 10 40.49 10.53 -2.78
CA THR A 10 39.42 10.16 -1.86
C THR A 10 38.88 8.79 -2.26
N GLU A 11 38.79 7.88 -1.29
CA GLU A 11 38.18 6.59 -1.48
C GLU A 11 36.72 6.77 -1.93
N ARG A 12 36.30 6.07 -2.97
CA ARG A 12 34.93 6.11 -3.52
C ARG A 12 34.18 4.80 -3.38
N MET A 13 34.93 3.69 -3.32
CA MET A 13 34.40 2.35 -3.17
C MET A 13 35.40 1.48 -2.43
N ARG A 14 34.91 0.56 -1.61
CA ARG A 14 35.71 -0.49 -0.96
C ARG A 14 34.98 -1.81 -0.93
N ILE A 15 35.76 -2.88 -0.78
CA ILE A 15 35.34 -4.15 -0.20
C ILE A 15 36.16 -4.26 1.09
N ASP A 16 35.50 -4.37 2.24
CA ASP A 16 36.17 -4.49 3.53
C ASP A 16 36.66 -5.91 3.82
N SER A 17 37.30 -6.12 4.99
CA SER A 17 37.83 -7.44 5.38
C SER A 17 36.73 -8.48 5.65
N SER A 18 35.47 -8.07 5.80
CA SER A 18 34.30 -8.93 5.98
C SER A 18 33.57 -9.20 4.66
N GLY A 19 34.07 -8.67 3.54
CA GLY A 19 33.47 -8.83 2.21
C GLY A 19 32.33 -7.86 1.91
N LYS A 20 32.05 -6.88 2.78
CA LYS A 20 30.99 -5.88 2.57
C LYS A 20 31.45 -4.82 1.58
N VAL A 21 30.59 -4.43 0.64
CA VAL A 21 30.86 -3.40 -0.36
C VAL A 21 30.30 -2.07 0.08
N GLY A 22 31.16 -1.07 0.22
CA GLY A 22 30.79 0.33 0.50
C GLY A 22 31.04 1.21 -0.73
N ILE A 23 30.03 1.90 -1.23
CA ILE A 23 30.12 2.95 -2.25
C ILE A 23 29.79 4.27 -1.58
N GLY A 24 30.78 5.18 -1.52
CA GLY A 24 30.65 6.48 -0.87
C GLY A 24 30.70 6.43 0.68
N THR A 25 30.94 5.26 1.27
CA THR A 25 31.19 5.06 2.71
C THR A 25 32.44 4.22 2.92
N THR A 26 33.15 4.52 4.01
CA THR A 26 34.28 3.73 4.49
C THR A 26 33.89 2.72 5.57
N SER A 27 32.66 2.73 6.03
CA SER A 27 32.14 1.91 7.12
C SER A 27 30.81 1.23 6.71
N PRO A 28 30.80 0.30 5.73
CA PRO A 28 29.56 -0.40 5.37
C PRO A 28 28.97 -1.20 6.54
N GLY A 29 29.80 -1.69 7.47
CA GLY A 29 29.35 -2.42 8.66
C GLY A 29 28.72 -1.60 9.77
N ASP A 30 28.61 -0.27 9.64
CA ASP A 30 27.89 0.60 10.59
C ASP A 30 26.35 0.57 10.34
N PHE A 31 25.90 -0.11 9.29
CA PHE A 31 24.50 -0.26 8.94
C PHE A 31 23.92 -1.58 9.48
N ASP A 32 22.63 -1.82 9.28
CA ASP A 32 21.97 -3.03 9.77
C ASP A 32 22.60 -4.31 9.21
N ASP A 33 22.97 -5.25 10.08
CA ASP A 33 23.68 -6.49 9.72
C ASP A 33 22.94 -7.36 8.69
N GLY A 34 21.61 -7.22 8.58
CA GLY A 34 20.79 -7.93 7.60
C GLY A 34 20.85 -7.32 6.20
N ALA A 35 21.40 -6.12 6.01
CA ALA A 35 21.35 -5.37 4.76
C ALA A 35 22.66 -4.61 4.44
N ASP A 36 23.78 -4.96 5.02
CA ASP A 36 25.05 -4.23 4.93
C ASP A 36 26.07 -4.82 3.93
N GLN A 37 25.69 -5.86 3.18
CA GLN A 37 26.57 -6.49 2.18
C GLN A 37 26.89 -5.55 1.01
N LEU A 38 25.96 -4.67 0.63
CA LEU A 38 26.17 -3.60 -0.33
C LEU A 38 25.56 -2.31 0.21
N VAL A 39 26.38 -1.36 0.58
CA VAL A 39 25.96 -0.05 1.09
C VAL A 39 26.33 1.04 0.09
N ILE A 40 25.34 1.78 -0.37
CA ILE A 40 25.52 2.98 -1.19
C ILE A 40 25.15 4.18 -0.32
N SER A 41 26.13 5.05 -0.01
CA SER A 41 25.93 6.16 0.88
C SER A 41 26.47 7.47 0.29
N LYS A 42 25.72 8.55 0.49
CA LYS A 42 26.09 9.89 0.05
C LYS A 42 25.46 10.94 0.95
N ALA A 43 26.16 11.99 1.28
CA ALA A 43 25.57 13.19 1.86
C ALA A 43 24.63 13.84 0.83
N GLY A 44 23.33 13.94 1.17
CA GLY A 44 22.28 14.42 0.28
C GLY A 44 21.57 13.27 -0.46
N ALA A 45 20.98 13.54 -1.62
CA ALA A 45 20.23 12.52 -2.38
C ALA A 45 21.14 11.36 -2.80
N CYS A 46 20.69 10.14 -2.55
CA CYS A 46 21.37 8.89 -2.89
C CYS A 46 20.41 7.98 -3.66
N GLY A 47 20.92 7.19 -4.59
CA GLY A 47 20.07 6.32 -5.40
C GLY A 47 20.83 5.23 -6.14
N LEU A 48 20.08 4.22 -6.57
CA LEU A 48 20.50 3.16 -7.48
C LEU A 48 19.67 3.27 -8.76
N THR A 49 20.31 3.28 -9.92
CA THR A 49 19.65 3.16 -11.23
C THR A 49 19.90 1.76 -11.75
N ILE A 50 18.83 1.04 -12.08
CA ILE A 50 18.88 -0.23 -12.81
C ILE A 50 18.36 0.05 -14.21
N ASP A 51 19.26 0.11 -15.17
CA ASP A 51 18.95 0.40 -16.58
C ASP A 51 18.85 -0.89 -17.38
N SER A 52 17.88 -0.97 -18.29
CA SER A 52 17.75 -2.03 -19.27
C SER A 52 17.17 -1.47 -20.58
N THR A 53 17.36 -2.17 -21.68
CA THR A 53 16.85 -1.74 -22.97
C THR A 53 15.32 -1.76 -23.04
N SER A 54 14.74 -0.88 -23.86
CA SER A 54 13.30 -0.86 -24.14
C SER A 54 12.78 -2.26 -24.51
N GLY A 55 11.64 -2.66 -23.94
CA GLY A 55 11.03 -3.98 -24.16
C GLY A 55 11.56 -5.10 -23.25
N THR A 56 12.53 -4.80 -22.36
CA THR A 56 13.04 -5.72 -21.34
C THR A 56 12.66 -5.22 -19.94
N ASN A 57 13.07 -5.94 -18.88
CA ASN A 57 12.70 -5.61 -17.50
C ASN A 57 13.91 -5.10 -16.71
N SER A 58 13.71 -4.09 -15.88
CA SER A 58 14.61 -3.71 -14.79
C SER A 58 14.11 -4.35 -13.49
N SER A 59 14.95 -5.11 -12.77
CA SER A 59 14.48 -6.00 -11.71
C SER A 59 15.34 -5.97 -10.47
N ILE A 60 14.70 -6.14 -9.29
CA ILE A 60 15.29 -6.55 -8.02
C ILE A 60 14.63 -7.86 -7.65
N HIS A 61 15.44 -8.93 -7.45
CA HIS A 61 14.94 -10.25 -7.09
C HIS A 61 15.35 -10.60 -5.66
N PHE A 62 14.45 -11.28 -4.96
CA PHE A 62 14.66 -11.89 -3.65
C PHE A 62 14.61 -13.40 -3.86
N ALA A 63 15.77 -14.04 -3.76
CA ALA A 63 15.96 -15.46 -4.05
C ALA A 63 16.12 -16.26 -2.76
N ASP A 64 15.64 -17.50 -2.75
CA ASP A 64 15.90 -18.51 -1.73
C ASP A 64 16.65 -19.75 -2.28
N GLY A 65 17.05 -19.65 -3.54
CA GLY A 65 17.86 -20.64 -4.26
C GLY A 65 18.33 -20.07 -5.61
N SER A 66 19.03 -20.90 -6.40
CA SER A 66 19.66 -20.48 -7.66
C SER A 66 18.99 -21.06 -8.91
N THR A 67 17.96 -21.87 -8.77
CA THR A 67 17.34 -22.60 -9.88
C THR A 67 15.82 -22.39 -9.97
N GLY A 68 15.32 -22.27 -11.19
CA GLY A 68 13.89 -22.12 -11.43
C GLY A 68 13.27 -20.95 -10.64
N ASN A 69 12.12 -21.18 -10.03
CA ASN A 69 11.39 -20.18 -9.27
C ASN A 69 12.10 -19.71 -7.98
N GLU A 70 13.05 -20.47 -7.46
CA GLU A 70 13.84 -20.10 -6.28
C GLU A 70 14.69 -18.84 -6.54
N SER A 71 15.14 -18.63 -7.78
CA SER A 71 15.99 -17.49 -8.15
C SER A 71 15.26 -16.14 -8.17
N TYR A 72 13.91 -16.11 -8.06
CA TYR A 72 13.09 -14.91 -8.04
C TYR A 72 11.79 -15.09 -7.24
N ARG A 73 11.86 -15.70 -6.06
CA ARG A 73 10.71 -15.96 -5.17
C ARG A 73 9.94 -14.70 -4.83
N GLY A 74 10.64 -13.60 -4.58
CA GLY A 74 10.07 -12.27 -4.48
C GLY A 74 10.70 -11.35 -5.51
N PHE A 75 9.97 -10.35 -5.99
CA PHE A 75 10.53 -9.39 -6.94
C PHE A 75 9.87 -8.03 -6.92
N ILE A 76 10.66 -7.03 -7.31
CA ILE A 76 10.21 -5.72 -7.76
C ILE A 76 10.70 -5.60 -9.20
N VAL A 77 9.79 -5.43 -10.15
CA VAL A 77 10.10 -5.38 -11.58
C VAL A 77 9.42 -4.19 -12.22
N TYR A 78 10.20 -3.38 -12.95
CA TYR A 78 9.66 -2.44 -13.90
C TYR A 78 9.68 -3.06 -15.30
N GLU A 79 8.49 -3.25 -15.87
CA GLU A 79 8.28 -3.83 -17.20
C GLU A 79 8.29 -2.72 -18.25
N ASN A 80 9.47 -2.43 -18.82
CA ASN A 80 9.65 -1.31 -19.74
C ASN A 80 8.78 -1.39 -21.01
N GLY A 81 8.44 -2.60 -21.47
CA GLY A 81 7.60 -2.82 -22.64
C GLY A 81 6.12 -2.46 -22.43
N ASN A 82 5.64 -2.55 -21.19
CA ASN A 82 4.24 -2.30 -20.82
C ASN A 82 4.09 -1.10 -19.89
N ASP A 83 5.19 -0.42 -19.53
CA ASP A 83 5.22 0.73 -18.62
C ASP A 83 4.52 0.42 -17.31
N ALA A 84 4.89 -0.70 -16.66
CA ALA A 84 4.23 -1.21 -15.46
C ALA A 84 5.22 -1.58 -14.35
N LEU A 85 4.94 -1.12 -13.12
CA LEU A 85 5.68 -1.51 -11.91
C LEU A 85 4.98 -2.69 -11.23
N LYS A 86 5.70 -3.79 -11.02
CA LYS A 86 5.19 -5.05 -10.46
C LYS A 86 5.85 -5.40 -9.15
N PHE A 87 5.08 -6.02 -8.27
CA PHE A 87 5.53 -6.66 -7.04
C PHE A 87 5.07 -8.11 -7.05
N GLY A 88 5.96 -9.04 -6.76
CA GLY A 88 5.65 -10.47 -6.77
C GLY A 88 6.11 -11.19 -5.52
N THR A 89 5.39 -12.28 -5.22
CA THR A 89 5.70 -13.25 -4.17
C THR A 89 5.46 -14.66 -4.72
N SER A 90 6.17 -15.67 -4.20
CA SER A 90 6.07 -17.06 -4.69
C SER A 90 6.32 -17.22 -6.20
N ALA A 91 7.17 -16.33 -6.75
CA ALA A 91 7.47 -16.20 -8.18
C ALA A 91 6.27 -15.80 -9.08
N GLU A 92 5.18 -15.31 -8.47
CA GLU A 92 3.97 -14.86 -9.16
C GLU A 92 3.73 -13.37 -8.90
N GLU A 93 3.14 -12.68 -9.88
CA GLU A 93 2.74 -11.28 -9.74
C GLU A 93 1.55 -11.18 -8.76
N ALA A 94 1.70 -10.39 -7.70
CA ALA A 94 0.67 -10.15 -6.70
C ALA A 94 -0.01 -8.78 -6.88
N VAL A 95 0.79 -7.77 -7.25
CA VAL A 95 0.34 -6.36 -7.36
C VAL A 95 1.05 -5.72 -8.52
N ARG A 96 0.35 -4.84 -9.26
CA ARG A 96 0.99 -3.91 -10.21
C ARG A 96 0.39 -2.51 -10.18
N ILE A 97 1.18 -1.54 -10.60
CA ILE A 97 0.72 -0.24 -11.09
C ILE A 97 0.92 -0.28 -12.61
N ASP A 98 -0.16 -0.16 -13.37
CA ASP A 98 -0.11 -0.21 -14.84
C ASP A 98 0.22 1.16 -15.47
N SER A 99 0.39 1.20 -16.79
CA SER A 99 0.69 2.41 -17.55
C SER A 99 -0.36 3.52 -17.45
N SER A 100 -1.56 3.22 -17.01
CA SER A 100 -2.62 4.20 -16.72
C SER A 100 -2.62 4.67 -15.25
N GLY A 101 -1.63 4.24 -14.45
CA GLY A 101 -1.52 4.55 -13.02
C GLY A 101 -2.56 3.86 -12.15
N ARG A 102 -3.13 2.73 -12.58
CA ARG A 102 -4.11 1.95 -11.81
C ARG A 102 -3.40 0.92 -10.95
N LEU A 103 -3.81 0.83 -9.69
CA LEU A 103 -3.37 -0.24 -8.78
C LEU A 103 -4.22 -1.49 -9.00
N LEU A 104 -3.60 -2.59 -9.43
CA LEU A 104 -4.24 -3.88 -9.62
C LEU A 104 -3.69 -4.87 -8.61
N VAL A 105 -4.56 -5.52 -7.85
CA VAL A 105 -4.24 -6.55 -6.87
C VAL A 105 -4.85 -7.87 -7.32
N GLY A 106 -4.02 -8.88 -7.54
CA GLY A 106 -4.44 -10.18 -8.08
C GLY A 106 -4.88 -10.16 -9.55
N ALA A 107 -4.53 -9.10 -10.29
CA ALA A 107 -4.84 -8.96 -11.70
C ALA A 107 -3.67 -8.35 -12.47
N SER A 108 -3.38 -8.87 -13.65
CA SER A 108 -2.35 -8.35 -14.58
C SER A 108 -2.90 -7.36 -15.60
N THR A 109 -4.23 -7.26 -15.71
CA THR A 109 -4.92 -6.32 -16.62
C THR A 109 -6.18 -5.80 -15.95
N SER A 110 -6.57 -4.56 -16.24
CA SER A 110 -7.89 -4.06 -15.87
C SER A 110 -8.98 -4.77 -16.69
N PRO A 111 -10.05 -5.22 -16.06
CA PRO A 111 -11.16 -5.90 -16.77
C PRO A 111 -12.01 -4.94 -17.61
N THR A 112 -11.82 -3.64 -17.47
CA THR A 112 -12.57 -2.60 -18.17
C THR A 112 -11.65 -1.56 -18.81
N SER A 113 -12.13 -0.90 -19.86
CA SER A 113 -11.48 0.25 -20.49
C SER A 113 -11.79 1.58 -19.76
N ASP A 114 -12.53 1.54 -18.65
CA ASP A 114 -12.84 2.74 -17.87
C ASP A 114 -11.58 3.29 -17.20
N VAL A 115 -11.19 4.49 -17.60
CA VAL A 115 -9.96 5.16 -17.14
C VAL A 115 -10.10 5.76 -15.74
N ASP A 116 -11.33 5.91 -15.24
CA ASP A 116 -11.60 6.48 -13.92
C ASP A 116 -11.44 5.45 -12.78
N ILE A 117 -11.40 4.15 -13.11
CA ILE A 117 -11.11 3.10 -12.13
C ILE A 117 -9.62 3.15 -11.80
N LYS A 118 -9.29 3.47 -10.53
CA LYS A 118 -7.90 3.55 -10.03
C LYS A 118 -7.46 2.34 -9.22
N MET A 119 -8.39 1.49 -8.80
CA MET A 119 -8.08 0.28 -8.02
C MET A 119 -8.93 -0.89 -8.47
N VAL A 120 -8.30 -2.04 -8.72
CA VAL A 120 -8.95 -3.32 -9.04
C VAL A 120 -8.43 -4.38 -8.08
N ILE A 121 -9.33 -5.09 -7.39
CA ILE A 121 -9.02 -6.25 -6.57
C ILE A 121 -9.69 -7.46 -7.21
N LYS A 122 -8.91 -8.49 -7.55
CA LYS A 122 -9.40 -9.71 -8.21
C LYS A 122 -8.99 -10.95 -7.43
N SER A 123 -9.95 -11.84 -7.20
CA SER A 123 -9.75 -13.16 -6.59
C SER A 123 -10.75 -14.16 -7.14
N THR A 124 -10.40 -15.42 -7.20
CA THR A 124 -11.30 -16.52 -7.60
C THR A 124 -12.33 -16.87 -6.52
N GLY A 125 -12.03 -16.62 -5.25
CA GLY A 125 -12.89 -16.90 -4.09
C GLY A 125 -13.81 -15.74 -3.67
N GLY A 126 -13.88 -14.68 -4.49
CA GLY A 126 -14.58 -13.44 -4.15
C GLY A 126 -13.63 -12.44 -3.42
N PRO A 127 -13.32 -11.31 -4.07
CA PRO A 127 -12.48 -10.28 -3.46
C PRO A 127 -13.21 -9.59 -2.31
N SER A 128 -12.48 -9.21 -1.26
CA SER A 128 -13.02 -8.44 -0.15
C SER A 128 -12.06 -7.34 0.28
N ILE A 129 -12.62 -6.27 0.86
CA ILE A 129 -11.88 -5.23 1.57
C ILE A 129 -12.32 -5.32 3.03
N GLN A 130 -11.36 -5.54 3.93
CA GLN A 130 -11.59 -5.53 5.37
C GLN A 130 -11.15 -4.19 5.94
N PHE A 131 -12.04 -3.54 6.68
CA PHE A 131 -11.69 -2.44 7.59
C PHE A 131 -11.59 -3.02 9.00
N GLN A 132 -10.48 -2.77 9.68
CA GLN A 132 -10.26 -3.23 11.04
C GLN A 132 -9.86 -2.04 11.93
N ARG A 133 -10.62 -1.80 12.99
CA ARG A 133 -10.26 -0.87 14.04
C ARG A 133 -9.37 -1.60 15.05
N ASP A 134 -8.17 -1.11 15.26
CA ASP A 134 -7.24 -1.59 16.28
C ASP A 134 -7.42 -0.73 17.54
N ASP A 135 -8.33 -1.18 18.42
CA ASP A 135 -8.70 -0.51 19.67
C ASP A 135 -9.08 -1.57 20.71
N ALA A 136 -8.57 -1.40 21.93
CA ALA A 136 -8.83 -2.33 23.04
C ALA A 136 -10.30 -2.29 23.53
N THR A 137 -11.03 -1.20 23.24
CA THR A 137 -12.43 -1.02 23.66
C THR A 137 -13.26 -0.39 22.55
N THR A 138 -14.06 -1.18 21.86
CA THR A 138 -15.02 -0.66 20.89
C THR A 138 -16.37 -0.48 21.57
N THR A 139 -16.86 0.75 21.59
CA THR A 139 -18.17 1.12 22.18
C THR A 139 -19.12 1.63 21.09
N SER A 140 -20.39 1.86 21.44
CA SER A 140 -21.37 2.41 20.52
C SER A 140 -20.86 3.70 19.84
N ASP A 141 -21.21 3.89 18.59
CA ASP A 141 -20.80 5.00 17.70
C ASP A 141 -19.34 4.98 17.24
N ASN A 142 -18.49 4.09 17.74
CA ASN A 142 -17.14 3.99 17.21
C ASN A 142 -17.17 3.63 15.70
N LEU A 143 -16.40 4.38 14.92
CA LEU A 143 -16.21 4.10 13.49
C LEU A 143 -15.34 2.86 13.33
N LEU A 144 -15.83 1.84 12.62
CA LEU A 144 -15.10 0.62 12.26
C LEU A 144 -14.44 0.74 10.90
N GLY A 145 -15.08 1.48 9.99
CA GLY A 145 -14.58 1.76 8.64
C GLY A 145 -15.58 2.57 7.85
N ARG A 146 -15.14 3.14 6.72
CA ARG A 146 -16.04 3.90 5.83
C ARG A 146 -15.55 3.96 4.40
N ILE A 147 -16.50 4.14 3.49
CA ILE A 147 -16.27 4.59 2.12
C ILE A 147 -16.79 6.02 2.04
N VAL A 148 -15.97 6.97 1.59
CA VAL A 148 -16.29 8.39 1.64
C VAL A 148 -16.01 9.05 0.29
N GLY A 149 -16.94 9.89 -0.18
CA GLY A 149 -16.76 10.81 -1.29
C GLY A 149 -16.52 12.23 -0.76
N THR A 150 -15.45 12.86 -1.24
CA THR A 150 -15.10 14.26 -0.94
C THR A 150 -14.81 15.00 -2.23
N ALA A 151 -15.02 16.31 -2.24
CA ALA A 151 -14.50 17.21 -3.28
C ALA A 151 -13.41 18.10 -2.66
N THR A 152 -12.47 18.58 -3.48
CA THR A 152 -11.34 19.41 -3.03
C THR A 152 -11.43 20.84 -3.53
N ASP A 153 -12.61 21.28 -3.95
CA ASP A 153 -12.93 22.59 -4.51
C ASP A 153 -13.10 23.74 -3.47
N GLY A 154 -12.50 23.58 -2.29
CA GLY A 154 -12.48 24.59 -1.23
C GLY A 154 -12.56 24.04 0.19
N SER A 155 -13.02 22.81 0.36
CA SER A 155 -13.05 22.11 1.65
C SER A 155 -12.92 20.61 1.43
N ALA A 156 -12.00 19.95 2.12
CA ALA A 156 -11.86 18.49 2.11
C ALA A 156 -12.89 17.82 3.04
N THR A 157 -14.11 18.34 3.13
CA THR A 157 -15.17 17.75 3.95
C THR A 157 -15.91 16.64 3.20
N PRO A 158 -16.34 15.56 3.88
CA PRO A 158 -17.14 14.52 3.26
C PRO A 158 -18.45 15.05 2.69
N ALA A 159 -18.72 14.79 1.41
CA ALA A 159 -20.01 15.10 0.78
C ALA A 159 -21.03 13.99 1.06
N ALA A 160 -20.59 12.73 1.02
CA ALA A 160 -21.40 11.57 1.36
C ALA A 160 -20.51 10.40 1.82
N GLN A 161 -21.07 9.51 2.64
CA GLN A 161 -20.34 8.32 3.07
C GLN A 161 -21.27 7.14 3.38
N ILE A 162 -20.69 5.92 3.27
CA ILE A 162 -21.22 4.71 3.86
C ILE A 162 -20.29 4.37 5.01
N ALA A 163 -20.79 4.41 6.24
CA ALA A 163 -20.01 4.16 7.44
C ALA A 163 -20.43 2.85 8.12
N LEU A 164 -19.46 2.07 8.53
CA LEU A 164 -19.61 0.91 9.39
C LEU A 164 -19.31 1.35 10.81
N ARG A 165 -20.27 1.25 11.71
CA ARG A 165 -20.14 1.69 13.11
C ARG A 165 -20.51 0.60 14.08
N ALA A 166 -19.91 0.64 15.27
CA ALA A 166 -20.38 -0.15 16.39
C ALA A 166 -21.76 0.36 16.82
N ASP A 167 -22.71 -0.56 17.03
CA ASP A 167 -24.07 -0.28 17.52
C ASP A 167 -24.24 -0.58 19.01
N GLY A 168 -23.18 -0.94 19.68
CA GLY A 168 -23.06 -1.24 21.08
C GLY A 168 -21.61 -1.56 21.45
N THR A 169 -21.38 -1.93 22.70
CA THR A 169 -20.04 -2.33 23.16
C THR A 169 -19.68 -3.70 22.61
N HIS A 170 -18.51 -3.81 21.98
CA HIS A 170 -17.97 -5.08 21.53
C HIS A 170 -17.36 -5.86 22.71
N THR A 171 -17.57 -7.17 22.71
CA THR A 171 -17.00 -8.12 23.68
C THR A 171 -16.47 -9.34 22.95
N ALA A 172 -15.84 -10.26 23.67
CA ALA A 172 -15.34 -11.52 23.06
C ALA A 172 -16.46 -12.38 22.42
N SER A 173 -17.73 -12.17 22.80
CA SER A 173 -18.89 -12.95 22.32
C SER A 173 -19.93 -12.13 21.55
N SER A 174 -19.74 -10.82 21.38
CA SER A 174 -20.73 -9.93 20.76
C SER A 174 -20.05 -8.75 20.07
N SER A 175 -20.39 -8.53 18.78
CA SER A 175 -19.87 -7.44 17.98
C SER A 175 -21.02 -6.75 17.23
N PRO A 176 -21.95 -6.05 17.94
CA PRO A 176 -23.10 -5.41 17.32
C PRO A 176 -22.62 -4.27 16.40
N GLY A 177 -23.02 -4.34 15.14
CA GLY A 177 -22.65 -3.35 14.11
C GLY A 177 -23.86 -2.78 13.40
N ARG A 178 -23.71 -1.57 12.85
CA ARG A 178 -24.68 -0.92 11.97
C ARG A 178 -24.00 -0.35 10.73
N ILE A 179 -24.78 -0.30 9.66
CA ILE A 179 -24.40 0.41 8.43
C ILE A 179 -25.14 1.74 8.42
N VAL A 180 -24.42 2.83 8.16
CA VAL A 180 -24.98 4.18 8.15
C VAL A 180 -24.69 4.83 6.81
N PHE A 181 -25.69 5.53 6.26
CA PHE A 181 -25.60 6.34 5.05
C PHE A 181 -25.76 7.81 5.45
N ASP A 182 -24.71 8.58 5.24
CA ASP A 182 -24.67 10.00 5.59
C ASP A 182 -24.53 10.85 4.32
N THR A 183 -25.13 12.02 4.33
CA THR A 183 -24.89 13.08 3.32
C THR A 183 -24.73 14.44 4.00
N THR A 184 -23.99 15.34 3.35
CA THR A 184 -23.90 16.75 3.73
C THR A 184 -24.98 17.54 3.00
N ALA A 185 -25.73 18.37 3.73
CA ALA A 185 -26.70 19.25 3.13
C ALA A 185 -26.01 20.47 2.47
N ASP A 186 -26.69 21.12 1.54
CA ASP A 186 -26.22 22.38 0.97
C ASP A 186 -26.05 23.43 2.07
N GLY A 187 -24.91 24.11 2.05
CA GLY A 187 -24.52 25.09 3.08
C GLY A 187 -23.89 24.49 4.34
N ASP A 188 -23.79 23.18 4.49
CA ASP A 188 -23.19 22.51 5.63
C ASP A 188 -21.76 22.00 5.33
N THR A 189 -21.00 21.74 6.39
CA THR A 189 -19.64 21.13 6.34
C THR A 189 -19.56 19.78 7.05
N ALA A 190 -20.66 19.28 7.61
CA ALA A 190 -20.71 18.00 8.31
C ALA A 190 -21.77 17.08 7.70
N THR A 191 -21.45 15.77 7.65
CA THR A 191 -22.42 14.77 7.24
C THR A 191 -23.51 14.58 8.29
N THR A 192 -24.74 14.36 7.82
CA THR A 192 -25.91 13.99 8.64
C THR A 192 -26.38 12.60 8.21
N GLU A 193 -26.67 11.73 9.17
CA GLU A 193 -27.25 10.43 8.92
C GLU A 193 -28.62 10.57 8.26
N ARG A 194 -28.82 9.85 7.15
CA ARG A 194 -30.08 9.80 6.40
C ARG A 194 -30.77 8.45 6.52
N MET A 195 -29.97 7.38 6.65
CA MET A 195 -30.47 6.01 6.71
C MET A 195 -29.48 5.12 7.49
N ARG A 196 -30.01 4.13 8.18
CA ARG A 196 -29.18 3.05 8.76
C ARG A 196 -29.87 1.70 8.67
N ILE A 197 -29.05 0.64 8.73
CA ILE A 197 -29.45 -0.70 9.14
C ILE A 197 -28.79 -0.96 10.48
N ASP A 198 -29.59 -1.13 11.55
CA ASP A 198 -29.10 -1.32 12.89
C ASP A 198 -28.70 -2.78 13.19
N SER A 199 -28.15 -3.03 14.39
CA SER A 199 -27.73 -4.37 14.83
C SER A 199 -28.88 -5.38 14.99
N SER A 200 -30.13 -4.92 14.99
CA SER A 200 -31.32 -5.77 14.98
C SER A 200 -31.84 -6.04 13.55
N GLY A 201 -31.13 -5.56 12.51
CA GLY A 201 -31.54 -5.72 11.11
C GLY A 201 -32.66 -4.78 10.66
N ARG A 202 -32.98 -3.75 11.45
CA ARG A 202 -34.05 -2.81 11.10
C ARG A 202 -33.53 -1.70 10.20
N LEU A 203 -34.27 -1.40 9.13
CA LEU A 203 -34.00 -0.25 8.28
C LEU A 203 -34.71 0.98 8.85
N LEU A 204 -33.93 2.03 9.16
CA LEU A 204 -34.44 3.31 9.63
C LEU A 204 -34.07 4.39 8.59
N VAL A 205 -35.04 5.22 8.21
CA VAL A 205 -34.90 6.32 7.26
C VAL A 205 -35.37 7.61 7.89
N GLY A 206 -34.51 8.62 7.93
CA GLY A 206 -34.81 9.91 8.53
C GLY A 206 -34.92 9.92 10.06
N THR A 207 -34.59 8.79 10.70
CA THR A 207 -34.60 8.65 12.18
C THR A 207 -33.47 7.75 12.65
N THR A 208 -32.95 8.00 13.83
CA THR A 208 -31.89 7.21 14.48
C THR A 208 -32.44 6.25 15.54
N SER A 209 -33.73 6.37 15.85
CA SER A 209 -34.42 5.52 16.83
C SER A 209 -35.62 4.83 16.20
N PRO A 210 -35.83 3.52 16.44
CA PRO A 210 -37.07 2.89 16.03
C PRO A 210 -38.24 3.58 16.77
N GLY A 211 -39.33 3.82 16.04
CA GLY A 211 -40.57 4.27 16.69
C GLY A 211 -41.05 3.25 17.73
N SER A 212 -41.57 3.74 18.82
CA SER A 212 -42.25 2.93 19.84
C SER A 212 -43.56 2.35 19.34
#